data_60266767af803c31400f4982c02a114b
#
_entry.id   60266767af803c31400f4982c02a114b
#
_cell.length_a   1.000
_cell.length_b   1.000
_cell.length_c   1.000
_cell.angle_alpha   90.00
_cell.angle_beta   90.00
_cell.angle_gamma   90.00
#
_symmetry.space_group_name_H-M   'P 1'
#
loop_
_entity.id
_entity.type
_entity.pdbx_description
1 polymer ?
#
loop_
_entity_poly.entity_id
_entity_poly.type
_entity_poly.pdbx_seq_one_letter_code
_entity_poly.pdbx_strand_id
1 'polypeptide(L)'
;MTEGHNPGLMKMYKVEITHNQDLAFTAKVGRSEFIIDAQGQGLTPLDALLAGLGSCIGVYIRKYAQGAKLDLKNFKINVTAQLCSQSPFSFKLINVQIDLKDSGLDERRQRALLEFIKHCPAHNTLKGNPVIEVKLIC
;
A
#
# COMPACT_ATOMS: atom_id res chain seq x y z
N MET A 1 12.06 11.29 21.87
CA MET A 1 12.24 11.30 20.41
C MET A 1 11.87 12.64 19.86
N THR A 2 12.68 13.09 18.98
CA THR A 2 12.51 14.43 18.44
C THR A 2 12.20 14.44 16.97
N GLU A 3 12.03 13.28 16.38
CA GLU A 3 11.80 13.21 14.93
C GLU A 3 10.57 13.97 14.49
N GLY A 4 9.59 14.12 15.35
CA GLY A 4 8.40 14.87 15.01
C GLY A 4 8.59 16.37 15.01
N HIS A 5 9.74 16.85 15.47
CA HIS A 5 10.00 18.28 15.59
C HIS A 5 10.59 18.88 14.34
N ASN A 6 11.09 18.06 13.44
CA ASN A 6 11.66 18.53 12.19
C ASN A 6 10.68 18.25 11.06
N PRO A 7 10.08 19.30 10.47
CA PRO A 7 9.05 19.07 9.44
C PRO A 7 9.56 18.37 8.19
N GLY A 8 10.86 18.36 7.97
CA GLY A 8 11.42 17.64 6.84
C GLY A 8 11.76 16.20 7.12
N LEU A 9 11.66 15.76 8.40
CA LEU A 9 11.97 14.40 8.78
C LEU A 9 10.74 13.54 8.77
N MET A 10 10.91 12.34 8.26
CA MET A 10 9.85 11.36 8.19
C MET A 10 10.22 10.16 9.06
N LYS A 11 9.18 9.44 9.46
CA LYS A 11 9.39 8.18 10.15
C LYS A 11 10.18 7.25 9.25
N MET A 12 11.20 6.59 9.80
CA MET A 12 12.01 5.64 9.06
C MET A 12 11.32 4.29 9.05
N TYR A 13 11.16 3.71 7.88
CA TYR A 13 10.63 2.37 7.71
C TYR A 13 11.75 1.43 7.31
N LYS A 14 11.75 0.23 7.84
CA LYS A 14 12.74 -0.77 7.50
C LYS A 14 12.08 -2.13 7.37
N VAL A 15 12.35 -2.80 6.27
CA VAL A 15 11.93 -4.18 6.06
C VAL A 15 13.18 -4.98 5.72
N GLU A 16 13.39 -6.10 6.38
CA GLU A 16 14.52 -6.97 6.13
C GLU A 16 14.04 -8.19 5.35
N ILE A 17 14.71 -8.48 4.24
CA ILE A 17 14.34 -9.60 3.37
C ILE A 17 15.45 -10.62 3.40
N THR A 18 15.11 -11.86 3.73
CA THR A 18 16.07 -12.96 3.76
C THR A 18 15.64 -14.02 2.76
N HIS A 19 16.59 -14.45 1.93
CA HIS A 19 16.34 -15.53 0.98
C HIS A 19 16.23 -16.85 1.71
N ASN A 20 15.18 -17.61 1.39
CA ASN A 20 15.00 -18.95 1.96
C ASN A 20 15.46 -20.02 0.98
N GLN A 21 14.70 -20.22 -0.07
CA GLN A 21 15.05 -21.17 -1.15
C GLN A 21 14.33 -20.74 -2.41
N ASP A 22 14.91 -21.09 -3.54
CA ASP A 22 14.33 -20.80 -4.85
C ASP A 22 13.93 -19.31 -4.96
N LEU A 23 12.66 -19.03 -5.09
CA LEU A 23 12.14 -17.67 -5.22
C LEU A 23 11.30 -17.27 -4.00
N ALA A 24 11.56 -17.92 -2.87
CA ALA A 24 10.84 -17.67 -1.62
C ALA A 24 11.72 -16.89 -0.66
N PHE A 25 11.12 -15.93 0.01
CA PHE A 25 11.80 -15.01 0.90
C PHE A 25 10.96 -14.80 2.16
N THR A 26 11.64 -14.48 3.25
CA THR A 26 10.99 -14.04 4.48
C THR A 26 11.15 -12.54 4.61
N ALA A 27 10.06 -11.83 4.79
CA ALA A 27 10.05 -10.41 5.09
C ALA A 27 9.83 -10.23 6.58
N LYS A 28 10.69 -9.45 7.21
CA LYS A 28 10.63 -9.23 8.64
C LYS A 28 10.52 -7.74 8.95
N VAL A 29 9.52 -7.39 9.74
CA VAL A 29 9.31 -6.03 10.22
C VAL A 29 9.12 -6.11 11.72
N GLY A 30 10.13 -5.63 12.49
CA GLY A 30 10.08 -5.77 13.94
C GLY A 30 10.00 -7.24 14.33
N ARG A 31 8.91 -7.62 14.98
CA ARG A 31 8.69 -9.02 15.39
C ARG A 31 7.79 -9.79 14.43
N SER A 32 7.29 -9.11 13.40
CA SER A 32 6.38 -9.75 12.45
C SER A 32 7.16 -10.30 11.28
N GLU A 33 6.77 -11.48 10.84
CA GLU A 33 7.38 -12.14 9.68
C GLU A 33 6.30 -12.67 8.76
N PHE A 34 6.58 -12.65 7.48
CA PHE A 34 5.68 -13.28 6.51
C PHE A 34 6.49 -13.71 5.28
N ILE A 35 5.92 -14.66 4.55
CA ILE A 35 6.58 -15.26 3.39
C ILE A 35 6.10 -14.58 2.12
N ILE A 36 7.07 -14.28 1.27
CA ILE A 36 6.79 -13.78 -0.08
C ILE A 36 7.43 -14.76 -1.04
N ASP A 37 6.65 -15.29 -1.97
CA ASP A 37 7.11 -16.34 -2.88
C ASP A 37 6.66 -16.02 -4.30
N ALA A 38 7.63 -15.76 -5.18
CA ALA A 38 7.34 -15.40 -6.56
C ALA A 38 6.69 -16.55 -7.35
N GLN A 39 6.78 -17.78 -6.84
CA GLN A 39 6.16 -18.93 -7.50
C GLN A 39 4.70 -19.12 -7.10
N GLY A 40 4.14 -18.20 -6.33
CA GLY A 40 2.71 -18.21 -6.06
C GLY A 40 2.26 -19.10 -4.92
N GLN A 41 3.18 -19.56 -4.09
CA GLN A 41 2.85 -20.35 -2.91
C GLN A 41 2.49 -19.43 -1.74
N GLY A 42 1.63 -18.45 -2.03
CA GLY A 42 1.24 -17.43 -1.07
C GLY A 42 1.28 -16.07 -1.73
N LEU A 43 1.79 -15.10 -1.02
CA LEU A 43 1.85 -13.73 -1.50
C LEU A 43 3.07 -13.55 -2.41
N THR A 44 2.85 -13.16 -3.66
CA THR A 44 3.97 -12.83 -4.54
C THR A 44 4.45 -11.41 -4.25
N PRO A 45 5.68 -11.05 -4.68
CA PRO A 45 6.17 -9.69 -4.46
C PRO A 45 5.25 -8.60 -5.00
N LEU A 46 4.71 -8.79 -6.18
CA LEU A 46 3.81 -7.79 -6.76
C LEU A 46 2.47 -7.75 -6.06
N ASP A 47 1.97 -8.91 -5.60
CA ASP A 47 0.77 -8.93 -4.76
C ASP A 47 1.00 -8.15 -3.47
N ALA A 48 2.19 -8.27 -2.89
CA ALA A 48 2.52 -7.54 -1.66
C ALA A 48 2.48 -6.04 -1.89
N LEU A 49 2.99 -5.59 -3.03
CA LEU A 49 2.96 -4.18 -3.38
C LEU A 49 1.51 -3.67 -3.47
N LEU A 50 0.66 -4.43 -4.17
CA LEU A 50 -0.74 -4.04 -4.34
C LEU A 50 -1.52 -4.15 -3.03
N ALA A 51 -1.21 -5.14 -2.21
CA ALA A 51 -1.83 -5.27 -0.88
C ALA A 51 -1.47 -4.06 -0.01
N GLY A 52 -0.23 -3.60 -0.10
CA GLY A 52 0.20 -2.42 0.63
C GLY A 52 -0.57 -1.19 0.20
N LEU A 53 -0.74 -1.01 -1.10
CA LEU A 53 -1.52 0.12 -1.61
C LEU A 53 -2.97 0.06 -1.13
N GLY A 54 -3.61 -1.09 -1.30
CA GLY A 54 -5.02 -1.24 -0.93
C GLY A 54 -5.26 -1.04 0.56
N SER A 55 -4.41 -1.64 1.40
CA SER A 55 -4.57 -1.51 2.85
C SER A 55 -4.27 -0.09 3.32
N CYS A 56 -3.31 0.59 2.71
CA CYS A 56 -3.02 1.98 3.06
C CYS A 56 -4.22 2.88 2.73
N ILE A 57 -4.84 2.66 1.58
CA ILE A 57 -6.07 3.38 1.23
C ILE A 57 -7.15 3.07 2.27
N GLY A 58 -7.26 1.80 2.68
CA GLY A 58 -8.22 1.39 3.69
C GLY A 58 -8.03 2.12 5.02
N VAL A 59 -6.78 2.33 5.42
CA VAL A 59 -6.48 3.09 6.62
C VAL A 59 -7.06 4.50 6.49
N TYR A 60 -6.92 5.12 5.32
CA TYR A 60 -7.42 6.47 5.12
C TYR A 60 -8.94 6.56 5.04
N ILE A 61 -9.58 5.50 4.54
CA ILE A 61 -11.04 5.41 4.63
C ILE A 61 -11.47 5.40 6.09
N ARG A 62 -10.78 4.61 6.93
CA ARG A 62 -11.09 4.55 8.36
C ARG A 62 -10.83 5.88 9.06
N LYS A 63 -9.75 6.56 8.70
CA LYS A 63 -9.46 7.87 9.28
C LYS A 63 -10.53 8.88 8.91
N TYR A 64 -10.96 8.87 7.66
CA TYR A 64 -12.05 9.75 7.24
C TYR A 64 -13.32 9.45 8.01
N ALA A 65 -13.65 8.17 8.14
CA ALA A 65 -14.87 7.78 8.85
C ALA A 65 -14.84 8.25 10.31
N GLN A 66 -13.69 8.10 10.96
CA GLN A 66 -13.53 8.55 12.35
C GLN A 66 -13.70 10.05 12.47
N GLY A 67 -13.09 10.82 11.57
CA GLY A 67 -13.19 12.27 11.58
C GLY A 67 -14.60 12.78 11.28
N ALA A 68 -15.29 12.10 10.39
CA ALA A 68 -16.65 12.49 10.01
C ALA A 68 -17.71 11.82 10.87
N LYS A 69 -17.31 10.99 11.83
CA LYS A 69 -18.20 10.25 12.72
C LYS A 69 -19.15 9.35 11.94
N LEU A 70 -18.60 8.67 10.94
CA LEU A 70 -19.34 7.74 10.12
C LEU A 70 -18.96 6.30 10.48
N ASP A 71 -19.90 5.38 10.30
CA ASP A 71 -19.67 3.98 10.57
C ASP A 71 -19.34 3.25 9.27
N LEU A 72 -18.13 3.47 8.77
CA LEU A 72 -17.63 2.78 7.59
C LEU A 72 -16.68 1.68 8.03
N LYS A 73 -17.12 0.44 7.92
CA LYS A 73 -16.33 -0.72 8.30
C LYS A 73 -16.73 -1.90 7.43
N ASN A 74 -15.91 -2.93 7.44
CA ASN A 74 -16.14 -4.15 6.67
C ASN A 74 -16.32 -3.90 5.18
N PHE A 75 -15.79 -2.77 4.71
CA PHE A 75 -15.77 -2.48 3.28
C PHE A 75 -14.72 -3.34 2.60
N LYS A 76 -14.79 -3.41 1.29
CA LYS A 76 -13.87 -4.22 0.50
C LYS A 76 -13.15 -3.32 -0.49
N ILE A 77 -11.86 -3.58 -0.66
CA ILE A 77 -11.05 -2.86 -1.63
C ILE A 77 -10.45 -3.90 -2.58
N ASN A 78 -10.71 -3.75 -3.86
CA ASN A 78 -10.12 -4.60 -4.88
C ASN A 78 -9.08 -3.79 -5.64
N VAL A 79 -7.87 -4.31 -5.68
CA VAL A 79 -6.78 -3.67 -6.42
C VAL A 79 -6.39 -4.61 -7.54
N THR A 80 -6.48 -4.13 -8.78
CA THR A 80 -6.07 -4.87 -9.94
C THR A 80 -5.04 -4.08 -10.71
N ALA A 81 -4.15 -4.79 -11.40
CA ALA A 81 -3.09 -4.14 -12.13
C ALA A 81 -2.68 -5.00 -13.32
N GLN A 82 -2.22 -4.35 -14.37
CA GLN A 82 -1.73 -5.03 -15.55
C GLN A 82 -0.23 -4.82 -15.68
N LEU A 83 0.49 -5.92 -15.73
CA LEU A 83 1.93 -5.88 -15.91
C LEU A 83 2.26 -5.78 -17.39
N CYS A 84 3.15 -4.86 -17.73
CA CYS A 84 3.62 -4.73 -19.10
C CYS A 84 4.39 -5.99 -19.48
N SER A 85 4.11 -6.55 -20.65
CA SER A 85 4.77 -7.78 -21.11
C SER A 85 6.13 -7.54 -21.74
N GLN A 86 6.52 -6.28 -21.89
CA GLN A 86 7.81 -5.91 -22.49
C GLN A 86 8.63 -5.10 -21.51
N SER A 87 9.93 -5.19 -21.65
CA SER A 87 10.87 -4.40 -20.83
C SER A 87 10.75 -2.91 -21.13
N PRO A 88 10.82 -2.04 -20.12
CA PRO A 88 10.94 -2.38 -18.70
C PRO A 88 9.60 -2.83 -18.14
N PHE A 89 9.63 -3.93 -17.41
CA PHE A 89 8.42 -4.49 -16.83
C PHE A 89 7.92 -3.60 -15.70
N SER A 90 6.66 -3.23 -15.77
CA SER A 90 6.03 -2.39 -14.74
C SER A 90 4.52 -2.46 -14.89
N PHE A 91 3.83 -2.10 -13.82
CA PHE A 91 2.39 -1.90 -13.92
C PHE A 91 2.13 -0.60 -14.66
N LYS A 92 1.37 -0.66 -15.74
CA LYS A 92 0.98 0.53 -16.49
C LYS A 92 -0.33 1.11 -15.99
N LEU A 93 -1.13 0.29 -15.35
CA LEU A 93 -2.42 0.72 -14.83
C LEU A 93 -2.69 -0.04 -13.55
N ILE A 94 -3.03 0.68 -12.51
CA ILE A 94 -3.46 0.11 -11.24
C ILE A 94 -4.84 0.67 -10.97
N ASN A 95 -5.82 -0.21 -10.85
CA ASN A 95 -7.19 0.17 -10.54
C ASN A 95 -7.50 -0.18 -9.09
N VAL A 96 -8.06 0.76 -8.36
CA VAL A 96 -8.51 0.55 -6.99
C VAL A 96 -10.00 0.77 -6.97
N GLN A 97 -10.75 -0.26 -6.61
CA GLN A 97 -12.19 -0.20 -6.51
C GLN A 97 -12.58 -0.39 -5.06
N ILE A 98 -13.28 0.59 -4.52
CA ILE A 98 -13.69 0.60 -3.12
C ILE A 98 -15.19 0.32 -3.04
N ASP A 99 -15.54 -0.78 -2.39
CA ASP A 99 -16.93 -1.15 -2.17
C ASP A 99 -17.28 -0.86 -0.72
N LEU A 100 -18.03 0.21 -0.51
CA LEU A 100 -18.41 0.64 0.83
C LEU A 100 -19.68 -0.06 1.33
N LYS A 101 -20.13 -1.08 0.60
CA LYS A 101 -21.33 -1.82 0.95
C LYS A 101 -22.53 -0.86 0.96
N ASP A 102 -23.43 -1.06 1.88
CA ASP A 102 -24.63 -0.24 1.98
C ASP A 102 -24.43 0.92 2.94
N SER A 103 -23.35 1.67 2.74
CA SER A 103 -22.98 2.74 3.66
C SER A 103 -23.95 3.93 3.64
N GLY A 104 -24.67 4.12 2.53
CA GLY A 104 -25.55 5.25 2.41
C GLY A 104 -24.86 6.60 2.25
N LEU A 105 -23.58 6.60 1.86
CA LEU A 105 -22.86 7.82 1.68
C LEU A 105 -23.41 8.62 0.50
N ASP A 106 -23.77 9.90 0.75
CA ASP A 106 -24.25 10.76 -0.31
C ASP A 106 -23.08 11.21 -1.21
N GLU A 107 -23.41 11.83 -2.33
CA GLU A 107 -22.40 12.24 -3.29
C GLU A 107 -21.36 13.20 -2.71
N ARG A 108 -21.80 14.12 -1.86
CA ARG A 108 -20.89 15.09 -1.25
C ARG A 108 -19.85 14.39 -0.39
N ARG A 109 -20.27 13.41 0.41
CA ARG A 109 -19.35 12.66 1.26
C ARG A 109 -18.49 11.71 0.46
N GLN A 110 -19.02 11.17 -0.62
CA GLN A 110 -18.21 10.34 -1.52
C GLN A 110 -17.07 11.14 -2.11
N ARG A 111 -17.34 12.36 -2.58
CA ARG A 111 -16.29 13.22 -3.12
C ARG A 111 -15.28 13.60 -2.03
N ALA A 112 -15.77 13.91 -0.83
CA ALA A 112 -14.87 14.26 0.28
C ALA A 112 -13.96 13.09 0.65
N LEU A 113 -14.50 11.87 0.65
CA LEU A 113 -13.72 10.68 0.92
C LEU A 113 -12.63 10.49 -0.15
N LEU A 114 -12.97 10.63 -1.42
CA LEU A 114 -11.99 10.49 -2.49
C LEU A 114 -10.88 11.52 -2.39
N GLU A 115 -11.21 12.74 -1.99
CA GLU A 115 -10.19 13.76 -1.76
C GLU A 115 -9.31 13.40 -0.57
N PHE A 116 -9.91 12.86 0.48
CA PHE A 116 -9.14 12.51 1.67
C PHE A 116 -8.17 11.36 1.38
N ILE A 117 -8.57 10.41 0.55
CA ILE A 117 -7.72 9.28 0.17
C ILE A 117 -6.44 9.75 -0.53
N LYS A 118 -6.46 10.92 -1.15
CA LYS A 118 -5.26 11.46 -1.81
C LYS A 118 -4.13 11.75 -0.83
N HIS A 119 -4.39 11.72 0.47
CA HIS A 119 -3.32 11.84 1.48
C HIS A 119 -2.61 10.53 1.74
N CYS A 120 -3.02 9.44 1.11
CA CYS A 120 -2.43 8.12 1.30
C CYS A 120 -0.98 8.08 0.84
N PRO A 121 -0.02 7.79 1.74
CA PRO A 121 1.39 7.77 1.37
C PRO A 121 1.74 6.73 0.31
N ALA A 122 1.14 5.55 0.36
CA ALA A 122 1.43 4.51 -0.63
C ALA A 122 0.99 4.97 -2.03
N HIS A 123 -0.20 5.56 -2.13
CA HIS A 123 -0.69 6.09 -3.39
C HIS A 123 0.25 7.16 -3.93
N ASN A 124 0.64 8.09 -3.05
CA ASN A 124 1.49 9.20 -3.46
C ASN A 124 2.89 8.74 -3.85
N THR A 125 3.41 7.72 -3.15
CA THR A 125 4.71 7.15 -3.48
C THR A 125 4.70 6.53 -4.87
N LEU A 126 3.69 5.71 -5.16
CA LEU A 126 3.60 5.04 -6.47
C LEU A 126 3.39 6.04 -7.60
N LYS A 127 2.67 7.12 -7.33
CA LYS A 127 2.44 8.14 -8.32
C LYS A 127 3.64 9.05 -8.55
N GLY A 128 4.50 9.19 -7.54
CA GLY A 128 5.52 10.22 -7.49
C GLY A 128 6.94 9.84 -7.88
N ASN A 129 7.18 8.61 -8.29
CA ASN A 129 8.52 8.15 -8.74
C ASN A 129 9.63 8.51 -7.74
N PRO A 130 9.66 7.87 -6.57
CA PRO A 130 10.73 8.16 -5.61
C PRO A 130 12.08 7.71 -6.13
N VAL A 131 13.15 8.29 -5.60
CA VAL A 131 14.51 7.85 -5.91
C VAL A 131 14.74 6.50 -5.24
N ILE A 132 15.22 5.54 -6.01
CA ILE A 132 15.55 4.21 -5.50
C ILE A 132 17.04 3.98 -5.71
N GLU A 133 17.75 3.75 -4.62
CA GLU A 133 19.18 3.48 -4.66
C GLU A 133 19.43 2.03 -4.26
N VAL A 134 20.26 1.35 -5.04
CA VAL A 134 20.59 -0.05 -4.78
C VAL A 134 22.10 -0.17 -4.65
N LYS A 135 22.55 -0.81 -3.57
CA LYS A 135 23.96 -1.02 -3.30
C LYS A 135 24.23 -2.50 -3.05
N LEU A 136 25.39 -2.96 -3.49
CA LEU A 136 25.84 -4.31 -3.20
C LEU A 136 26.91 -4.26 -2.11
N ILE A 137 26.81 -5.21 -1.22
CA ILE A 137 27.83 -5.43 -0.19
C ILE A 137 28.31 -6.86 -0.37
N CYS A 138 29.62 -7.01 -0.68
CA CYS A 138 30.18 -8.34 -0.93
C CYS A 138 31.18 -8.74 0.15
#